data_c8ad216a5ee487faa4a835e5da6a6ec3
#
_entry.id   c8ad216a5ee487faa4a835e5da6a6ec3
#
_cell.length_a   1.000
_cell.length_b   1.000
_cell.length_c   1.000
_cell.angle_alpha   90.00
_cell.angle_beta   90.00
_cell.angle_gamma   90.00
#
_symmetry.space_group_name_H-M   'P 1'
#
loop_
_entity.id
_entity.type
_entity.pdbx_description
1 polymer ?
#
loop_
_entity_poly.entity_id
_entity_poly.type
_entity_poly.pdbx_seq_one_letter_code
_entity_poly.pdbx_strand_id
1 'polypeptide(L)'
;MEKQTLNKLDKKITIPKVVKRILENSLLGLDFATDIILPSTLEYFTPYAIMEIGRKRDNESDKYPKTSINLHIENSDNFTAINGALYTKDMKTLLYMPNKIKGGIVPISNETEIIGEGSCSYINGAYPDFAIKANFPKSVKKICKNAFFGADICLLKILSDVEIEKTAFANSKINGLVINMETVPSEVFTDCEEFYRIKFCEGVKRIEKNAFKLGTITNIYISPNTEVDSDFIDMSDKMYIKKHFGTCSFDDLDNPDRNKMTLEEAKKELTIGGEKNSSAHNYAIKNDIRFIEVENDIDKIDEFLKGYHQESKFEFAEEIPF
;
A
#
# COMPACT_ATOMS: atom_id res chain seq x y z
N MET A 1 3.25 42.32 -11.63
CA MET A 1 2.54 41.03 -11.29
C MET A 1 1.86 41.22 -9.95
N GLU A 2 0.55 41.43 -9.97
CA GLU A 2 -0.22 41.52 -8.74
C GLU A 2 -0.21 40.15 -8.05
N LYS A 3 0.24 40.10 -6.81
CA LYS A 3 0.05 38.97 -5.91
C LYS A 3 -1.46 38.86 -5.67
N GLN A 4 -2.13 37.95 -6.37
CA GLN A 4 -3.46 37.52 -5.95
C GLN A 4 -3.32 36.92 -4.54
N THR A 5 -3.82 37.63 -3.55
CA THR A 5 -3.94 37.13 -2.18
C THR A 5 -5.04 36.06 -2.24
N LEU A 6 -4.63 34.78 -2.33
CA LEU A 6 -5.54 33.65 -2.26
C LEU A 6 -6.29 33.70 -0.92
N ASN A 7 -7.59 33.88 -1.02
CA ASN A 7 -8.45 33.94 0.16
C ASN A 7 -8.51 32.53 0.76
N LYS A 8 -8.06 32.34 2.00
CA LYS A 8 -8.07 31.04 2.73
C LYS A 8 -9.46 30.37 2.82
N LEU A 9 -10.52 31.04 2.37
CA LEU A 9 -11.89 30.53 2.31
C LEU A 9 -12.20 29.79 1.02
N ASP A 10 -11.40 29.97 -0.05
CA ASP A 10 -11.64 29.31 -1.34
C ASP A 10 -10.99 27.92 -1.33
N LYS A 11 -11.80 26.89 -1.07
CA LYS A 11 -11.36 25.47 -1.13
C LYS A 11 -11.07 24.99 -2.54
N LYS A 12 -11.43 25.77 -3.57
CA LYS A 12 -11.25 25.48 -4.99
C LYS A 12 -10.23 26.44 -5.61
N ILE A 13 -9.14 25.89 -6.11
CA ILE A 13 -8.03 26.65 -6.70
C ILE A 13 -7.98 26.40 -8.21
N THR A 14 -7.88 27.45 -9.00
CA THR A 14 -7.70 27.34 -10.44
C THR A 14 -6.27 27.73 -10.83
N ILE A 15 -5.57 26.79 -11.46
CA ILE A 15 -4.21 27.03 -11.98
C ILE A 15 -4.32 27.77 -13.32
N PRO A 16 -3.60 28.89 -13.50
CA PRO A 16 -3.68 29.71 -14.73
C PRO A 16 -3.25 28.93 -15.98
N LYS A 17 -3.88 29.25 -17.12
CA LYS A 17 -3.59 28.61 -18.43
C LYS A 17 -2.15 28.78 -18.93
N VAL A 18 -1.41 29.77 -18.41
CA VAL A 18 0.01 29.96 -18.73
C VAL A 18 0.90 28.87 -18.15
N VAL A 19 0.40 28.14 -17.12
CA VAL A 19 1.15 27.05 -16.48
C VAL A 19 1.06 25.81 -17.36
N LYS A 20 2.21 25.31 -17.79
CA LYS A 20 2.34 24.11 -18.61
C LYS A 20 2.92 22.93 -17.83
N ARG A 21 3.62 23.19 -16.74
CA ARG A 21 4.29 22.16 -15.94
C ARG A 21 4.04 22.39 -14.45
N ILE A 22 3.65 21.33 -13.75
CA ILE A 22 3.50 21.31 -12.30
C ILE A 22 4.58 20.38 -11.76
N LEU A 23 5.56 20.99 -11.08
CA LEU A 23 6.76 20.32 -10.59
C LEU A 23 6.62 19.96 -9.11
N GLU A 24 7.56 19.18 -8.61
CA GLU A 24 7.67 18.83 -7.20
C GLU A 24 7.60 20.08 -6.31
N ASN A 25 6.85 20.00 -5.21
CA ASN A 25 6.67 21.06 -4.22
C ASN A 25 6.04 22.38 -4.75
N SER A 26 5.63 22.44 -6.03
CA SER A 26 5.11 23.68 -6.61
C SER A 26 3.74 24.11 -6.08
N LEU A 27 3.01 23.22 -5.43
CA LEU A 27 1.68 23.47 -4.84
C LEU A 27 1.71 23.48 -3.29
N LEU A 28 2.89 23.53 -2.67
CA LEU A 28 3.01 23.65 -1.22
C LEU A 28 2.28 24.90 -0.71
N GLY A 29 1.61 24.77 0.43
CA GLY A 29 0.83 25.85 1.05
C GLY A 29 -0.64 25.89 0.61
N LEU A 30 -1.07 24.99 -0.27
CA LEU A 30 -2.48 24.80 -0.62
C LEU A 30 -3.21 23.78 0.27
N ASP A 31 -2.78 23.64 1.52
CA ASP A 31 -3.28 22.72 2.53
C ASP A 31 -4.77 22.93 2.91
N PHE A 32 -5.33 24.07 2.52
CA PHE A 32 -6.76 24.40 2.66
C PHE A 32 -7.60 23.99 1.44
N ALA A 33 -6.97 23.69 0.29
CA ALA A 33 -7.67 23.35 -0.95
C ALA A 33 -8.26 21.93 -0.88
N THR A 34 -9.46 21.77 -1.41
CA THR A 34 -10.10 20.46 -1.64
C THR A 34 -10.15 20.10 -3.12
N ASP A 35 -10.12 21.11 -3.99
CA ASP A 35 -10.23 20.96 -5.44
C ASP A 35 -9.21 21.84 -6.15
N ILE A 36 -8.47 21.28 -7.09
CA ILE A 36 -7.55 22.00 -7.96
C ILE A 36 -7.96 21.80 -9.42
N ILE A 37 -8.25 22.92 -10.09
CA ILE A 37 -8.54 22.92 -11.52
C ILE A 37 -7.22 23.14 -12.26
N LEU A 38 -6.80 22.13 -12.99
CA LEU A 38 -5.62 22.14 -13.84
C LEU A 38 -5.93 22.79 -15.19
N PRO A 39 -4.98 23.53 -15.80
CA PRO A 39 -5.22 24.13 -17.10
C PRO A 39 -5.18 23.08 -18.23
N SER A 40 -6.03 23.27 -19.26
CA SER A 40 -6.04 22.41 -20.45
C SER A 40 -4.70 22.37 -21.19
N THR A 41 -3.87 23.41 -21.00
CA THR A 41 -2.54 23.56 -21.58
C THR A 41 -1.44 22.82 -20.83
N LEU A 42 -1.79 22.08 -19.76
CA LEU A 42 -0.82 21.34 -18.95
C LEU A 42 -0.13 20.25 -19.80
N GLU A 43 1.20 20.21 -19.75
CA GLU A 43 2.04 19.26 -20.47
C GLU A 43 2.76 18.29 -19.54
N TYR A 44 2.95 18.66 -18.25
CA TYR A 44 3.65 17.83 -17.28
C TYR A 44 3.06 18.00 -15.87
N PHE A 45 2.90 16.87 -15.18
CA PHE A 45 2.44 16.81 -13.79
C PHE A 45 3.24 15.77 -13.02
N THR A 46 3.56 16.08 -11.77
CA THR A 46 4.07 15.08 -10.79
C THR A 46 3.23 15.09 -9.53
N PRO A 47 2.88 13.92 -8.95
CA PRO A 47 2.15 13.84 -7.69
C PRO A 47 2.92 14.45 -6.50
N TYR A 48 4.25 14.51 -6.59
CA TYR A 48 5.10 15.17 -5.59
C TYR A 48 4.82 16.68 -5.43
N ALA A 49 4.09 17.29 -6.34
CA ALA A 49 3.59 18.65 -6.20
C ALA A 49 2.57 18.79 -5.06
N ILE A 50 1.84 17.70 -4.75
CA ILE A 50 0.70 17.65 -3.82
C ILE A 50 1.00 16.80 -2.59
N MET A 51 1.90 15.84 -2.69
CA MET A 51 2.13 14.76 -1.71
C MET A 51 2.39 15.26 -0.28
N GLU A 52 3.02 16.42 -0.14
CA GLU A 52 3.34 17.04 1.16
C GLU A 52 2.29 18.05 1.64
N ILE A 53 1.20 18.27 0.87
CA ILE A 53 0.15 19.21 1.25
C ILE A 53 -0.58 18.71 2.49
N GLY A 54 -0.73 19.58 3.49
CA GLY A 54 -1.44 19.31 4.73
C GLY A 54 -0.70 18.43 5.73
N ARG A 55 0.55 18.05 5.44
CA ARG A 55 1.41 17.39 6.44
C ARG A 55 2.01 18.45 7.37
N LYS A 56 1.71 18.37 8.66
CA LYS A 56 2.46 19.10 9.67
C LYS A 56 3.71 18.30 10.04
N ARG A 57 4.88 18.92 9.86
CA ARG A 57 6.18 18.29 10.14
C ARG A 57 6.47 18.08 11.63
N ASP A 58 5.63 18.62 12.51
CA ASP A 58 5.99 18.81 13.92
C ASP A 58 5.43 17.75 14.88
N ASN A 59 4.56 16.84 14.44
CA ASN A 59 4.01 15.79 15.29
C ASN A 59 3.88 14.47 14.53
N GLU A 60 4.37 13.37 15.10
CA GLU A 60 4.22 12.01 14.57
C GLU A 60 2.75 11.57 14.39
N SER A 61 1.82 12.19 15.13
CA SER A 61 0.37 11.94 15.02
C SER A 61 -0.25 12.39 13.68
N ASP A 62 0.45 13.24 12.92
CA ASP A 62 -0.04 13.81 11.65
C ASP A 62 0.60 13.13 10.42
N LYS A 63 0.80 11.81 10.48
CA LYS A 63 1.40 11.02 9.39
C LYS A 63 0.66 11.16 8.05
N TYR A 64 -0.66 11.35 8.09
CA TYR A 64 -1.50 11.45 6.90
C TYR A 64 -1.91 12.90 6.62
N PRO A 65 -2.00 13.31 5.33
CA PRO A 65 -2.53 14.62 4.96
C PRO A 65 -3.95 14.81 5.51
N LYS A 66 -4.19 15.97 6.11
CA LYS A 66 -5.52 16.31 6.68
C LYS A 66 -6.58 16.53 5.61
N THR A 67 -6.16 16.97 4.44
CA THR A 67 -7.03 17.27 3.30
C THR A 67 -6.78 16.31 2.16
N SER A 68 -7.85 15.90 1.48
CA SER A 68 -7.79 15.16 0.23
C SER A 68 -8.06 16.13 -0.91
N ILE A 69 -7.21 16.16 -1.91
CA ILE A 69 -7.32 17.05 -3.05
C ILE A 69 -7.91 16.29 -4.23
N ASN A 70 -8.95 16.84 -4.85
CA ASN A 70 -9.47 16.35 -6.11
C ASN A 70 -8.87 17.19 -7.25
N LEU A 71 -8.35 16.53 -8.27
CA LEU A 71 -7.89 17.18 -9.47
C LEU A 71 -8.99 17.19 -10.54
N HIS A 72 -9.11 18.33 -11.21
CA HIS A 72 -10.05 18.51 -12.31
C HIS A 72 -9.27 19.06 -13.51
N ILE A 73 -9.55 18.54 -14.71
CA ILE A 73 -9.01 19.05 -15.96
C ILE A 73 -10.05 18.84 -17.05
N GLU A 74 -10.23 19.83 -17.90
CA GLU A 74 -11.15 19.76 -19.05
C GLU A 74 -10.40 20.12 -20.34
N ASN A 75 -10.80 19.48 -21.44
CA ASN A 75 -10.29 19.76 -22.77
C ASN A 75 -8.75 19.74 -22.89
N SER A 76 -8.09 18.82 -22.17
CA SER A 76 -6.65 18.60 -22.26
C SER A 76 -6.32 17.54 -23.31
N ASP A 77 -5.23 17.74 -24.04
CA ASP A 77 -4.71 16.74 -24.98
C ASP A 77 -3.83 15.68 -24.27
N ASN A 78 -3.35 15.98 -23.06
CA ASN A 78 -2.38 15.13 -22.35
C ASN A 78 -2.96 14.35 -21.18
N PHE A 79 -4.04 14.86 -20.56
CA PHE A 79 -4.54 14.32 -19.29
C PHE A 79 -6.07 14.17 -19.29
N THR A 80 -6.54 13.29 -18.41
CA THR A 80 -7.95 13.08 -18.09
C THR A 80 -8.09 12.98 -16.57
N ALA A 81 -9.10 13.64 -15.99
CA ALA A 81 -9.42 13.53 -14.57
C ALA A 81 -10.78 12.82 -14.37
N ILE A 82 -10.81 11.81 -13.51
CA ILE A 82 -12.01 11.06 -13.17
C ILE A 82 -12.10 10.93 -11.65
N ASN A 83 -13.18 11.39 -11.06
CA ASN A 83 -13.42 11.32 -9.60
C ASN A 83 -12.27 11.91 -8.77
N GLY A 84 -11.65 12.97 -9.27
CA GLY A 84 -10.52 13.63 -8.61
C GLY A 84 -9.16 13.00 -8.86
N ALA A 85 -9.10 11.80 -9.42
CA ALA A 85 -7.86 11.16 -9.85
C ALA A 85 -7.42 11.69 -11.23
N LEU A 86 -6.11 11.75 -11.46
CA LEU A 86 -5.51 12.19 -12.74
C LEU A 86 -4.84 11.02 -13.45
N TYR A 87 -5.12 10.89 -14.73
CA TYR A 87 -4.56 9.91 -15.63
C TYR A 87 -3.91 10.59 -16.85
N THR A 88 -3.06 9.88 -17.56
CA THR A 88 -2.72 10.22 -18.96
C THR A 88 -3.99 10.22 -19.82
N LYS A 89 -3.97 10.93 -20.94
CA LYS A 89 -5.14 11.09 -21.84
C LYS A 89 -5.73 9.76 -22.29
N ASP A 90 -4.88 8.79 -22.54
CA ASP A 90 -5.24 7.42 -22.96
C ASP A 90 -5.68 6.52 -21.81
N MET A 91 -5.79 7.04 -20.59
CA MET A 91 -6.14 6.34 -19.34
C MET A 91 -5.17 5.24 -18.90
N LYS A 92 -4.06 5.04 -19.60
CA LYS A 92 -3.14 3.93 -19.35
C LYS A 92 -2.25 4.12 -18.13
N THR A 93 -1.97 5.35 -17.74
CA THR A 93 -1.16 5.64 -16.56
C THR A 93 -1.95 6.44 -15.54
N LEU A 94 -2.09 5.91 -14.34
CA LEU A 94 -2.55 6.65 -13.18
C LEU A 94 -1.42 7.54 -12.67
N LEU A 95 -1.64 8.85 -12.63
CA LEU A 95 -0.66 9.84 -12.21
C LEU A 95 -0.91 10.36 -10.79
N TYR A 96 -2.16 10.35 -10.35
CA TYR A 96 -2.53 10.82 -9.01
C TYR A 96 -3.89 10.25 -8.60
N MET A 97 -4.00 9.84 -7.33
CA MET A 97 -5.23 9.42 -6.67
C MET A 97 -5.45 10.28 -5.42
N PRO A 98 -6.64 10.82 -5.18
CA PRO A 98 -6.96 11.47 -3.91
C PRO A 98 -6.64 10.56 -2.72
N ASN A 99 -6.01 11.09 -1.69
CA ASN A 99 -5.53 10.27 -0.58
C ASN A 99 -6.62 9.75 0.37
N LYS A 100 -7.82 10.36 0.39
CA LYS A 100 -8.97 9.85 1.16
C LYS A 100 -9.96 9.16 0.24
N ILE A 101 -9.98 7.84 0.31
CA ILE A 101 -10.85 7.00 -0.51
C ILE A 101 -12.22 6.84 0.16
N LYS A 102 -13.27 7.20 -0.55
CA LYS A 102 -14.66 6.95 -0.15
C LYS A 102 -15.14 5.61 -0.72
N GLY A 103 -16.01 4.91 0.04
CA GLY A 103 -16.60 3.64 -0.43
C GLY A 103 -15.67 2.42 -0.31
N GLY A 104 -14.53 2.55 0.39
CA GLY A 104 -13.72 1.41 0.82
C GLY A 104 -12.89 0.72 -0.28
N ILE A 105 -13.01 1.10 -1.56
CA ILE A 105 -12.25 0.51 -2.69
C ILE A 105 -11.52 1.60 -3.46
N VAL A 106 -10.21 1.39 -3.72
CA VAL A 106 -9.42 2.31 -4.55
C VAL A 106 -9.91 2.22 -6.00
N PRO A 107 -10.48 3.31 -6.57
CA PRO A 107 -11.17 3.26 -7.85
C PRO A 107 -10.19 3.40 -9.04
N ILE A 108 -9.39 2.37 -9.31
CA ILE A 108 -8.48 2.35 -10.45
C ILE A 108 -9.25 1.95 -11.72
N SER A 109 -9.07 2.71 -12.81
CA SER A 109 -9.71 2.42 -14.09
C SER A 109 -9.25 1.09 -14.68
N ASN A 110 -10.17 0.33 -15.28
CA ASN A 110 -9.86 -0.94 -15.97
C ASN A 110 -8.96 -0.76 -17.20
N GLU A 111 -8.75 0.45 -17.68
CA GLU A 111 -7.82 0.76 -18.78
C GLU A 111 -6.39 0.99 -18.30
N THR A 112 -6.17 1.09 -16.98
CA THR A 112 -4.88 1.43 -16.41
C THR A 112 -3.90 0.27 -16.57
N GLU A 113 -2.77 0.54 -17.20
CA GLU A 113 -1.66 -0.40 -17.36
C GLU A 113 -0.51 -0.09 -16.37
N ILE A 114 -0.38 1.16 -15.92
CA ILE A 114 0.73 1.62 -15.07
C ILE A 114 0.16 2.39 -13.89
N ILE A 115 0.52 1.98 -12.69
CA ILE A 115 0.36 2.78 -11.47
C ILE A 115 1.62 3.61 -11.33
N GLY A 116 1.50 4.90 -11.60
CA GLY A 116 2.63 5.82 -11.72
C GLY A 116 3.35 6.07 -10.40
N GLU A 117 4.56 6.61 -10.51
CA GLU A 117 5.40 6.96 -9.36
C GLU A 117 4.66 7.93 -8.42
N GLY A 118 4.56 7.56 -7.13
CA GLY A 118 3.91 8.38 -6.10
C GLY A 118 2.40 8.56 -6.24
N SER A 119 1.75 7.93 -7.23
CA SER A 119 0.37 8.23 -7.62
C SER A 119 -0.70 7.93 -6.56
N CYS A 120 -0.49 6.93 -5.72
CA CYS A 120 -1.37 6.51 -4.63
C CYS A 120 -0.72 6.72 -3.26
N SER A 121 0.20 7.69 -3.14
CA SER A 121 0.86 7.96 -1.86
C SER A 121 -0.12 8.44 -0.80
N TYR A 122 0.04 7.92 0.42
CA TYR A 122 -0.77 8.26 1.60
C TYR A 122 -2.27 8.03 1.43
N ILE A 123 -2.68 7.16 0.49
CA ILE A 123 -4.10 6.78 0.42
C ILE A 123 -4.53 6.09 1.72
N ASN A 124 -5.71 6.44 2.19
CA ASN A 124 -6.33 5.86 3.38
C ASN A 124 -7.86 5.94 3.28
N GLY A 125 -8.55 5.26 4.19
CA GLY A 125 -10.02 5.34 4.27
C GLY A 125 -10.49 6.71 4.75
N ALA A 126 -11.52 7.25 4.11
CA ALA A 126 -12.25 8.41 4.62
C ALA A 126 -13.27 7.95 5.67
N TYR A 127 -13.46 8.75 6.73
CA TYR A 127 -14.52 8.48 7.70
C TYR A 127 -15.90 8.43 7.00
N PRO A 128 -16.79 7.44 7.27
CA PRO A 128 -16.65 6.34 8.23
C PRO A 128 -15.85 5.12 7.73
N ASP A 129 -15.41 5.09 6.47
CA ASP A 129 -14.78 3.94 5.82
C ASP A 129 -13.26 3.99 6.00
N PHE A 130 -12.75 3.65 7.19
CA PHE A 130 -11.29 3.63 7.42
C PHE A 130 -10.58 2.47 6.74
N ALA A 131 -11.31 1.43 6.38
CA ALA A 131 -10.74 0.23 5.78
C ALA A 131 -10.81 0.31 4.25
N ILE A 132 -9.70 0.50 3.57
CA ILE A 132 -9.65 0.48 2.12
C ILE A 132 -9.10 -0.83 1.57
N LYS A 133 -9.67 -1.25 0.45
CA LYS A 133 -9.20 -2.40 -0.34
C LYS A 133 -8.61 -1.88 -1.65
N ALA A 134 -7.44 -2.36 -2.02
CA ALA A 134 -6.83 -2.08 -3.30
C ALA A 134 -6.78 -3.36 -4.14
N ASN A 135 -7.60 -3.40 -5.18
CA ASN A 135 -7.62 -4.48 -6.17
C ASN A 135 -7.12 -3.91 -7.49
N PHE A 136 -6.08 -4.49 -8.06
CA PHE A 136 -5.60 -4.03 -9.35
C PHE A 136 -6.40 -4.68 -10.49
N PRO A 137 -6.85 -3.88 -11.48
CA PRO A 137 -7.37 -4.43 -12.73
C PRO A 137 -6.35 -5.35 -13.40
N LYS A 138 -6.81 -6.36 -14.13
CA LYS A 138 -5.94 -7.29 -14.91
C LYS A 138 -5.09 -6.57 -15.98
N SER A 139 -5.47 -5.36 -16.36
CA SER A 139 -4.72 -4.50 -17.29
C SER A 139 -3.43 -3.96 -16.69
N VAL A 140 -3.29 -3.90 -15.35
CA VAL A 140 -2.10 -3.35 -14.70
C VAL A 140 -0.91 -4.28 -14.94
N LYS A 141 0.14 -3.74 -15.55
CA LYS A 141 1.38 -4.42 -15.88
C LYS A 141 2.55 -3.94 -15.04
N LYS A 142 2.44 -2.71 -14.46
CA LYS A 142 3.54 -2.10 -13.72
C LYS A 142 3.05 -1.25 -12.55
N ILE A 143 3.75 -1.38 -11.42
CA ILE A 143 3.62 -0.51 -10.23
C ILE A 143 4.98 0.15 -10.01
N CYS A 144 5.02 1.46 -10.20
CA CYS A 144 6.26 2.22 -10.11
C CYS A 144 6.70 2.47 -8.67
N LYS A 145 7.93 2.92 -8.50
CA LYS A 145 8.50 3.27 -7.20
C LYS A 145 7.60 4.26 -6.46
N ASN A 146 7.52 4.11 -5.14
CA ASN A 146 6.72 4.95 -4.26
C ASN A 146 5.23 5.06 -4.62
N ALA A 147 4.71 4.23 -5.53
CA ALA A 147 3.31 4.31 -5.97
C ALA A 147 2.32 4.33 -4.80
N PHE A 148 2.58 3.53 -3.77
CA PHE A 148 1.77 3.43 -2.55
C PHE A 148 2.55 3.87 -1.29
N PHE A 149 3.49 4.80 -1.44
CA PHE A 149 4.28 5.30 -0.31
C PHE A 149 3.39 5.80 0.83
N GLY A 150 3.60 5.28 2.04
CA GLY A 150 2.86 5.68 3.24
C GLY A 150 1.35 5.37 3.18
N ALA A 151 0.89 4.51 2.29
CA ALA A 151 -0.50 4.10 2.17
C ALA A 151 -0.95 3.26 3.38
N ASP A 152 -2.23 3.37 3.75
CA ASP A 152 -2.86 2.53 4.78
C ASP A 152 -3.96 1.69 4.13
N ILE A 153 -3.63 0.44 3.84
CA ILE A 153 -4.46 -0.48 3.05
C ILE A 153 -4.86 -1.67 3.93
N CYS A 154 -6.13 -1.84 4.07
CA CYS A 154 -6.72 -2.95 4.81
C CYS A 154 -6.52 -4.29 4.08
N LEU A 155 -6.76 -4.32 2.78
CA LEU A 155 -6.56 -5.50 1.94
C LEU A 155 -6.03 -5.11 0.57
N LEU A 156 -4.84 -5.61 0.25
CA LEU A 156 -4.21 -5.49 -1.06
C LEU A 156 -4.30 -6.83 -1.79
N LYS A 157 -4.84 -6.83 -3.01
CA LYS A 157 -4.85 -8.01 -3.88
C LYS A 157 -4.03 -7.76 -5.14
N ILE A 158 -3.03 -8.62 -5.37
CA ILE A 158 -2.20 -8.66 -6.58
C ILE A 158 -2.46 -10.02 -7.25
N LEU A 159 -3.35 -10.06 -8.23
CA LEU A 159 -3.92 -11.31 -8.76
C LEU A 159 -3.44 -11.66 -10.17
N SER A 160 -2.44 -10.96 -10.68
CA SER A 160 -1.82 -11.21 -11.99
C SER A 160 -0.34 -10.84 -11.92
N ASP A 161 0.41 -11.31 -12.90
CA ASP A 161 1.80 -10.93 -13.05
C ASP A 161 1.90 -9.43 -13.34
N VAL A 162 2.64 -8.74 -12.49
CA VAL A 162 2.86 -7.30 -12.55
C VAL A 162 4.31 -7.00 -12.18
N GLU A 163 4.95 -6.13 -12.94
CA GLU A 163 6.26 -5.59 -12.57
C GLU A 163 6.08 -4.64 -11.38
N ILE A 164 6.75 -4.92 -10.27
CA ILE A 164 6.72 -4.07 -9.08
C ILE A 164 8.11 -3.52 -8.85
N GLU A 165 8.25 -2.19 -8.93
CA GLU A 165 9.51 -1.53 -8.64
C GLU A 165 9.79 -1.53 -7.13
N LYS A 166 11.07 -1.57 -6.76
CA LYS A 166 11.50 -1.40 -5.38
C LYS A 166 10.90 -0.13 -4.80
N THR A 167 10.61 -0.14 -3.51
CA THR A 167 9.96 0.98 -2.80
C THR A 167 8.52 1.29 -3.21
N ALA A 168 7.90 0.53 -4.12
CA ALA A 168 6.51 0.77 -4.53
C ALA A 168 5.55 0.90 -3.34
N PHE A 169 5.79 0.14 -2.28
CA PHE A 169 5.00 0.12 -1.05
C PHE A 169 5.77 0.62 0.18
N ALA A 170 6.82 1.43 -0.02
CA ALA A 170 7.63 1.91 1.10
C ALA A 170 6.80 2.69 2.14
N ASN A 171 7.09 2.45 3.42
CA ASN A 171 6.40 3.04 4.58
C ASN A 171 4.87 2.81 4.61
N SER A 172 4.36 1.87 3.78
CA SER A 172 2.94 1.53 3.78
C SER A 172 2.59 0.56 4.91
N LYS A 173 1.32 0.59 5.32
CA LYS A 173 0.68 -0.39 6.21
C LYS A 173 -0.31 -1.20 5.39
N ILE A 174 -0.13 -2.52 5.38
CA ILE A 174 -1.00 -3.43 4.62
C ILE A 174 -1.44 -4.53 5.57
N ASN A 175 -2.70 -4.49 6.03
CA ASN A 175 -3.19 -5.46 7.01
C ASN A 175 -3.35 -6.86 6.42
N GLY A 176 -3.79 -6.96 5.17
CA GLY A 176 -3.93 -8.21 4.44
C GLY A 176 -3.36 -8.11 3.04
N LEU A 177 -2.58 -9.11 2.62
CA LEU A 177 -2.00 -9.19 1.29
C LEU A 177 -2.36 -10.54 0.65
N VAL A 178 -3.00 -10.50 -0.51
CA VAL A 178 -3.27 -11.69 -1.33
C VAL A 178 -2.47 -11.59 -2.62
N ILE A 179 -1.62 -12.57 -2.87
CA ILE A 179 -0.76 -12.62 -4.05
C ILE A 179 -1.08 -13.86 -4.89
N ASN A 180 -1.26 -13.65 -6.18
CA ASN A 180 -1.41 -14.70 -7.19
C ASN A 180 -0.64 -14.35 -8.47
N MET A 181 0.60 -13.93 -8.32
CA MET A 181 1.57 -13.71 -9.41
C MET A 181 2.56 -14.89 -9.44
N GLU A 182 3.10 -15.22 -10.61
CA GLU A 182 3.96 -16.39 -10.76
C GLU A 182 5.23 -16.32 -9.89
N THR A 183 5.88 -15.17 -9.84
CA THR A 183 7.06 -14.93 -9.01
C THR A 183 6.91 -13.68 -8.17
N VAL A 184 7.12 -13.78 -6.86
CA VAL A 184 7.22 -12.63 -5.95
C VAL A 184 8.68 -12.16 -5.95
N PRO A 185 8.96 -10.96 -6.47
CA PRO A 185 10.34 -10.51 -6.66
C PRO A 185 11.07 -10.23 -5.35
N SER A 186 12.39 -10.25 -5.43
CA SER A 186 13.24 -9.88 -4.30
C SER A 186 13.04 -8.41 -3.88
N GLU A 187 13.09 -8.17 -2.58
CA GLU A 187 13.09 -6.83 -1.95
C GLU A 187 11.83 -5.97 -2.22
N VAL A 188 10.76 -6.58 -2.76
CA VAL A 188 9.57 -5.83 -3.19
C VAL A 188 8.77 -5.24 -2.03
N PHE A 189 8.80 -5.89 -0.86
CA PHE A 189 8.06 -5.47 0.33
C PHE A 189 8.94 -5.20 1.56
N THR A 190 10.25 -5.09 1.39
CA THR A 190 11.18 -4.89 2.51
C THR A 190 11.01 -3.56 3.22
N ASP A 191 10.60 -2.52 2.50
CA ASP A 191 10.41 -1.18 3.03
C ASP A 191 8.98 -0.90 3.54
N CYS A 192 8.11 -1.91 3.57
CA CYS A 192 6.78 -1.79 4.18
C CYS A 192 6.89 -1.71 5.70
N GLU A 193 6.04 -0.89 6.32
CA GLU A 193 6.03 -0.79 7.79
C GLU A 193 5.38 -2.00 8.45
N GLU A 194 4.27 -2.48 7.90
CA GLU A 194 3.45 -3.51 8.53
C GLU A 194 2.76 -4.40 7.50
N PHE A 195 2.89 -5.72 7.71
CA PHE A 195 2.01 -6.73 7.15
C PHE A 195 1.49 -7.60 8.28
N TYR A 196 0.19 -7.77 8.36
CA TYR A 196 -0.31 -8.70 9.38
C TYR A 196 -0.51 -10.10 8.84
N ARG A 197 -1.05 -10.21 7.62
CA ARG A 197 -1.45 -11.49 7.03
C ARG A 197 -1.12 -11.54 5.55
N ILE A 198 -0.50 -12.61 5.12
CA ILE A 198 -0.15 -12.80 3.72
C ILE A 198 -0.68 -14.16 3.25
N LYS A 199 -1.39 -14.15 2.13
CA LYS A 199 -1.85 -15.35 1.43
C LYS A 199 -1.16 -15.45 0.07
N PHE A 200 -0.34 -16.49 -0.13
CA PHE A 200 0.14 -16.86 -1.44
C PHE A 200 -0.77 -17.92 -2.04
N CYS A 201 -1.40 -17.61 -3.16
CA CYS A 201 -2.31 -18.49 -3.87
C CYS A 201 -1.56 -19.51 -4.72
N GLU A 202 -2.29 -20.49 -5.28
CA GLU A 202 -1.74 -21.61 -6.07
C GLU A 202 -0.96 -21.17 -7.33
N GLY A 203 -1.25 -19.97 -7.86
CA GLY A 203 -0.53 -19.41 -9.01
C GLY A 203 0.91 -19.01 -8.69
N VAL A 204 1.24 -18.82 -7.41
CA VAL A 204 2.61 -18.43 -7.00
C VAL A 204 3.52 -19.65 -7.10
N LYS A 205 4.53 -19.56 -7.96
CA LYS A 205 5.53 -20.64 -8.15
C LYS A 205 6.78 -20.40 -7.31
N ARG A 206 7.15 -19.14 -7.10
CA ARG A 206 8.38 -18.79 -6.39
C ARG A 206 8.27 -17.50 -5.57
N ILE A 207 8.88 -17.49 -4.39
CA ILE A 207 9.11 -16.30 -3.57
C ILE A 207 10.62 -16.11 -3.46
N GLU A 208 11.12 -15.02 -4.02
CA GLU A 208 12.55 -14.73 -4.06
C GLU A 208 13.05 -14.19 -2.71
N LYS A 209 14.38 -14.16 -2.58
CA LYS A 209 15.09 -13.72 -1.37
C LYS A 209 14.68 -12.31 -0.94
N ASN A 210 14.65 -12.08 0.36
CA ASN A 210 14.37 -10.76 0.96
C ASN A 210 13.09 -10.11 0.44
N ALA A 211 12.10 -10.90 -0.04
CA ALA A 211 10.83 -10.34 -0.49
C ALA A 211 10.11 -9.59 0.64
N PHE A 212 10.31 -10.02 1.88
CA PHE A 212 9.72 -9.43 3.09
C PHE A 212 10.77 -9.24 4.17
N LYS A 213 10.42 -8.44 5.20
CA LYS A 213 11.24 -8.22 6.38
C LYS A 213 10.59 -8.85 7.62
N LEU A 214 11.38 -9.55 8.44
CA LEU A 214 10.93 -10.09 9.72
C LEU A 214 10.51 -8.96 10.68
N GLY A 215 9.54 -9.22 11.54
CA GLY A 215 9.01 -8.26 12.50
C GLY A 215 7.87 -7.37 11.96
N THR A 216 7.62 -7.45 10.63
CA THR A 216 6.49 -6.75 10.00
C THR A 216 5.31 -7.68 9.72
N ILE A 217 5.48 -9.01 9.87
CA ILE A 217 4.53 -10.04 9.46
C ILE A 217 4.19 -10.93 10.63
N THR A 218 2.90 -11.33 10.76
CA THR A 218 2.49 -12.29 11.80
C THR A 218 2.09 -13.65 11.23
N ASN A 219 1.25 -13.70 10.19
CA ASN A 219 0.78 -14.95 9.61
C ASN A 219 1.01 -14.97 8.11
N ILE A 220 1.64 -16.03 7.61
CA ILE A 220 1.84 -16.27 6.19
C ILE A 220 1.26 -17.65 5.85
N TYR A 221 0.31 -17.70 4.91
CA TYR A 221 -0.05 -18.94 4.24
C TYR A 221 0.66 -19.06 2.91
N ILE A 222 1.32 -20.20 2.68
CA ILE A 222 2.05 -20.51 1.45
C ILE A 222 1.47 -21.77 0.82
N SER A 223 1.02 -21.63 -0.42
CA SER A 223 0.49 -22.75 -1.21
C SER A 223 1.52 -23.89 -1.38
N PRO A 224 1.09 -25.17 -1.43
CA PRO A 224 2.00 -26.31 -1.39
C PRO A 224 3.03 -26.34 -2.52
N ASN A 225 2.65 -25.84 -3.70
CA ASN A 225 3.49 -25.85 -4.90
C ASN A 225 4.42 -24.63 -5.03
N THR A 226 4.46 -23.77 -4.03
CA THR A 226 5.29 -22.57 -4.01
C THR A 226 6.69 -22.90 -3.50
N GLU A 227 7.72 -22.64 -4.30
CA GLU A 227 9.11 -22.67 -3.85
C GLU A 227 9.44 -21.36 -3.11
N VAL A 228 10.13 -21.49 -1.97
CA VAL A 228 10.62 -20.34 -1.22
C VAL A 228 12.14 -20.33 -1.18
N ASP A 229 12.76 -19.19 -1.45
CA ASP A 229 14.19 -19.03 -1.28
C ASP A 229 14.59 -19.15 0.20
N SER A 230 15.80 -19.60 0.48
CA SER A 230 16.27 -19.87 1.85
C SER A 230 16.28 -18.64 2.77
N ASP A 231 16.14 -17.47 2.21
CA ASP A 231 16.19 -16.16 2.82
C ASP A 231 15.08 -15.23 2.30
N PHE A 232 13.89 -15.79 1.95
CA PHE A 232 12.79 -14.98 1.44
C PHE A 232 12.27 -13.96 2.45
N ILE A 233 12.50 -14.19 3.74
CA ILE A 233 12.30 -13.20 4.80
C ILE A 233 13.66 -12.68 5.24
N ASP A 234 13.88 -11.38 5.12
CA ASP A 234 15.07 -10.72 5.63
C ASP A 234 15.09 -10.73 7.16
N MET A 235 16.09 -11.41 7.73
CA MET A 235 16.31 -11.54 9.16
C MET A 235 17.61 -10.86 9.60
N SER A 236 18.14 -9.94 8.81
CA SER A 236 19.46 -9.33 9.03
C SER A 236 19.49 -8.24 10.10
N ASP A 237 18.35 -7.74 10.53
CA ASP A 237 18.26 -6.71 11.56
C ASP A 237 18.74 -7.23 12.91
N LYS A 238 19.49 -6.39 13.62
CA LYS A 238 19.94 -6.68 15.00
C LYS A 238 18.83 -6.49 16.03
N MET A 239 17.84 -5.69 15.72
CA MET A 239 16.70 -5.38 16.59
C MET A 239 15.45 -5.19 15.76
N TYR A 240 14.34 -5.75 16.23
CA TYR A 240 13.03 -5.67 15.62
C TYR A 240 12.10 -4.84 16.50
N ILE A 241 11.06 -4.26 15.92
CA ILE A 241 10.09 -3.47 16.66
C ILE A 241 8.82 -4.31 16.80
N LYS A 242 8.41 -4.57 18.05
CA LYS A 242 7.12 -5.20 18.32
C LYS A 242 6.02 -4.22 18.00
N LYS A 243 5.15 -4.59 17.06
CA LYS A 243 4.02 -3.76 16.67
C LYS A 243 2.79 -4.22 17.42
N HIS A 244 2.19 -3.33 18.19
CA HIS A 244 0.96 -3.62 18.92
C HIS A 244 -0.23 -3.60 17.98
N PHE A 245 -0.94 -4.72 17.95
CA PHE A 245 -2.23 -4.86 17.28
C PHE A 245 -3.32 -4.28 18.18
N GLY A 246 -3.91 -3.18 17.79
CA GLY A 246 -4.95 -2.52 18.56
C GLY A 246 -4.48 -1.18 19.15
N THR A 247 -5.42 -0.38 19.56
CA THR A 247 -5.23 0.99 20.05
C THR A 247 -3.94 1.18 20.82
N CYS A 248 -2.96 1.89 20.21
CA CYS A 248 -1.80 2.38 20.94
C CYS A 248 -2.29 3.19 22.12
N SER A 249 -1.96 2.78 23.34
CA SER A 249 -2.14 3.70 24.47
C SER A 249 -1.10 4.82 24.34
N PHE A 250 -1.46 6.02 24.77
CA PHE A 250 -0.53 7.16 24.78
C PHE A 250 0.78 6.85 25.54
N ASP A 251 0.75 5.91 26.47
CA ASP A 251 1.91 5.46 27.26
C ASP A 251 2.94 4.65 26.44
N ASP A 252 2.56 4.11 25.28
CA ASP A 252 3.45 3.33 24.41
C ASP A 252 4.31 4.23 23.50
N LEU A 253 3.91 5.48 23.28
CA LEU A 253 4.63 6.46 22.47
C LEU A 253 5.87 7.06 23.20
N ASP A 254 5.86 7.06 24.52
CA ASP A 254 6.91 7.72 25.32
C ASP A 254 8.13 6.81 25.62
N ASN A 255 8.10 5.53 25.26
CA ASN A 255 9.23 4.62 25.51
C ASN A 255 9.61 3.77 24.29
N PRO A 256 10.48 4.28 23.41
CA PRO A 256 10.92 3.57 22.21
C PRO A 256 11.65 2.24 22.49
N ASP A 257 12.12 2.00 23.72
CA ASP A 257 12.81 0.78 24.11
C ASP A 257 11.89 -0.37 24.49
N ARG A 258 10.62 -0.08 24.86
CA ARG A 258 9.62 -1.10 25.25
C ARG A 258 9.21 -2.02 24.10
N ASN A 259 9.37 -1.58 22.86
CA ASN A 259 8.90 -2.30 21.67
C ASN A 259 10.04 -2.99 20.90
N LYS A 260 11.25 -3.01 21.44
CA LYS A 260 12.37 -3.69 20.80
C LYS A 260 12.32 -5.20 21.09
N MET A 261 12.46 -6.00 20.04
CA MET A 261 12.51 -7.45 20.08
C MET A 261 13.86 -7.95 19.59
N THR A 262 14.33 -9.02 20.18
CA THR A 262 15.43 -9.83 19.63
C THR A 262 14.97 -10.61 18.39
N LEU A 263 15.91 -11.16 17.63
CA LEU A 263 15.62 -12.06 16.51
C LEU A 263 14.71 -13.23 16.94
N GLU A 264 15.03 -13.85 18.09
CA GLU A 264 14.29 -15.01 18.60
C GLU A 264 12.85 -14.63 19.02
N GLU A 265 12.65 -13.45 19.58
CA GLU A 265 11.30 -12.94 19.88
C GLU A 265 10.51 -12.63 18.62
N ALA A 266 11.16 -12.00 17.62
CA ALA A 266 10.52 -11.68 16.33
C ALA A 266 10.11 -12.94 15.56
N LYS A 267 10.92 -14.02 15.61
CA LYS A 267 10.56 -15.30 15.01
C LYS A 267 9.33 -15.95 15.68
N LYS A 268 9.16 -15.77 17.00
CA LYS A 268 8.00 -16.30 17.73
C LYS A 268 6.68 -15.61 17.39
N GLU A 269 6.75 -14.36 16.93
CA GLU A 269 5.56 -13.61 16.47
C GLU A 269 5.09 -14.07 15.08
N LEU A 270 5.99 -14.70 14.28
CA LEU A 270 5.68 -15.19 12.94
C LEU A 270 5.16 -16.62 12.97
N THR A 271 4.09 -16.88 12.25
CA THR A 271 3.57 -18.22 11.99
C THR A 271 3.45 -18.47 10.49
N ILE A 272 3.98 -19.59 10.03
CA ILE A 272 3.87 -20.04 8.64
C ILE A 272 2.87 -21.18 8.57
N GLY A 273 1.85 -21.02 7.72
CA GLY A 273 0.86 -22.06 7.42
C GLY A 273 1.10 -22.66 6.03
N GLY A 274 0.79 -23.92 5.87
CA GLY A 274 0.90 -24.62 4.60
C GLY A 274 0.81 -26.14 4.76
N GLU A 275 1.08 -26.88 3.69
CA GLU A 275 1.11 -28.35 3.75
C GLU A 275 2.42 -28.87 4.35
N LYS A 276 2.31 -30.00 5.06
CA LYS A 276 3.45 -30.72 5.59
C LYS A 276 4.38 -31.20 4.47
N ASN A 277 5.68 -31.14 4.70
CA ASN A 277 6.74 -31.45 3.77
C ASN A 277 6.85 -30.52 2.55
N SER A 278 6.09 -29.42 2.50
CA SER A 278 6.24 -28.37 1.52
C SER A 278 7.53 -27.56 1.71
N SER A 279 7.86 -26.70 0.76
CA SER A 279 8.96 -25.74 0.85
C SER A 279 8.78 -24.80 2.06
N ALA A 280 7.55 -24.35 2.33
CA ALA A 280 7.17 -23.56 3.49
C ALA A 280 7.46 -24.26 4.82
N HIS A 281 7.09 -25.55 4.94
CA HIS A 281 7.35 -26.34 6.12
C HIS A 281 8.85 -26.49 6.39
N ASN A 282 9.62 -26.83 5.35
CA ASN A 282 11.07 -26.98 5.45
C ASN A 282 11.77 -25.67 5.82
N TYR A 283 11.29 -24.54 5.29
CA TYR A 283 11.79 -23.21 5.65
C TYR A 283 11.52 -22.90 7.12
N ALA A 284 10.30 -23.15 7.60
CA ALA A 284 9.91 -22.88 8.99
C ALA A 284 10.79 -23.67 9.97
N ILE A 285 10.97 -24.97 9.74
CA ILE A 285 11.85 -25.84 10.57
C ILE A 285 13.30 -25.32 10.56
N LYS A 286 13.85 -25.04 9.39
CA LYS A 286 15.22 -24.58 9.25
C LYS A 286 15.51 -23.29 10.01
N ASN A 287 14.53 -22.40 10.10
CA ASN A 287 14.68 -21.08 10.71
C ASN A 287 14.10 -20.98 12.12
N ASP A 288 13.65 -22.08 12.71
CA ASP A 288 13.00 -22.11 14.03
C ASP A 288 11.78 -21.18 14.13
N ILE A 289 10.94 -21.22 13.10
CA ILE A 289 9.68 -20.46 13.00
C ILE A 289 8.51 -21.42 13.23
N ARG A 290 7.48 -20.95 13.93
CA ARG A 290 6.27 -21.73 14.17
C ARG A 290 5.62 -22.12 12.86
N PHE A 291 5.35 -23.44 12.68
CA PHE A 291 4.61 -23.96 11.53
C PHE A 291 3.26 -24.52 11.97
N ILE A 292 2.21 -24.26 11.20
CA ILE A 292 0.89 -24.87 11.36
C ILE A 292 0.54 -25.55 10.03
N GLU A 293 0.21 -26.85 10.11
CA GLU A 293 -0.33 -27.56 8.96
C GLU A 293 -1.74 -27.04 8.66
N VAL A 294 -1.91 -26.47 7.46
CA VAL A 294 -3.17 -25.92 6.97
C VAL A 294 -3.48 -26.61 5.66
N GLU A 295 -4.60 -27.34 5.62
CA GLU A 295 -5.07 -27.94 4.37
C GLU A 295 -5.35 -26.85 3.34
N ASN A 296 -5.13 -27.15 2.06
CA ASN A 296 -5.41 -26.22 0.95
C ASN A 296 -6.93 -26.09 0.68
N ASP A 297 -7.62 -25.62 1.71
CA ASP A 297 -9.05 -25.35 1.75
C ASP A 297 -9.26 -23.89 2.13
N ILE A 298 -10.17 -23.20 1.42
CA ILE A 298 -10.32 -21.75 1.58
C ILE A 298 -10.75 -21.36 2.98
N ASP A 299 -11.67 -22.11 3.59
CA ASP A 299 -12.19 -21.79 4.93
C ASP A 299 -11.11 -22.01 6.01
N LYS A 300 -10.30 -23.07 5.87
CA LYS A 300 -9.19 -23.36 6.79
C LYS A 300 -8.05 -22.35 6.64
N ILE A 301 -7.76 -21.93 5.42
CA ILE A 301 -6.77 -20.89 5.17
C ILE A 301 -7.24 -19.56 5.78
N ASP A 302 -8.50 -19.21 5.59
CA ASP A 302 -9.06 -17.97 6.12
C ASP A 302 -9.13 -18.01 7.66
N GLU A 303 -9.47 -19.16 8.27
CA GLU A 303 -9.44 -19.35 9.72
C GLU A 303 -8.01 -19.18 10.26
N PHE A 304 -7.02 -19.82 9.64
CA PHE A 304 -5.61 -19.64 9.98
C PHE A 304 -5.17 -18.18 9.92
N LEU A 305 -5.53 -17.47 8.82
CA LEU A 305 -5.17 -16.07 8.63
C LEU A 305 -5.92 -15.12 9.57
N LYS A 306 -7.13 -15.44 9.99
CA LYS A 306 -7.88 -14.64 11.00
C LYS A 306 -7.18 -14.61 12.35
N GLY A 307 -6.48 -15.70 12.72
CA GLY A 307 -5.75 -15.81 13.99
C GLY A 307 -6.65 -15.62 15.21
N TYR A 308 -6.06 -15.46 16.40
CA TYR A 308 -6.77 -15.30 17.67
C TYR A 308 -7.47 -13.94 17.88
N HIS A 309 -7.38 -13.00 16.97
CA HIS A 309 -8.02 -11.70 17.07
C HIS A 309 -9.36 -11.68 16.33
N GLN A 310 -10.45 -11.92 17.08
CA GLN A 310 -11.83 -12.06 16.59
C GLN A 310 -12.50 -10.80 16.02
N GLU A 311 -11.86 -9.65 15.95
CA GLU A 311 -12.53 -8.38 15.61
C GLU A 311 -12.26 -7.80 14.21
N SER A 312 -11.50 -8.44 13.36
CA SER A 312 -11.33 -7.91 11.99
C SER A 312 -12.37 -8.51 11.04
N LYS A 313 -13.28 -7.70 10.54
CA LYS A 313 -14.26 -7.99 9.47
C LYS A 313 -13.58 -8.26 8.11
N PHE A 314 -12.53 -9.12 8.08
CA PHE A 314 -11.81 -9.42 6.85
C PHE A 314 -12.18 -10.80 6.36
N GLU A 315 -12.96 -10.86 5.31
CA GLU A 315 -13.15 -12.07 4.53
C GLU A 315 -12.14 -12.07 3.40
N PHE A 316 -11.14 -12.97 3.48
CA PHE A 316 -10.25 -13.27 2.35
C PHE A 316 -11.00 -14.03 1.23
N ALA A 317 -12.18 -14.56 1.57
CA ALA A 317 -13.04 -15.41 0.76
C ALA A 317 -14.01 -14.65 -0.17
N GLU A 318 -13.94 -13.32 -0.28
CA GLU A 318 -14.78 -12.65 -1.29
C GLU A 318 -14.45 -13.22 -2.68
N GLU A 319 -15.42 -13.97 -3.25
CA GLU A 319 -15.41 -14.43 -4.63
C GLU A 319 -15.00 -13.27 -5.54
N ILE A 320 -13.99 -13.51 -6.35
CA ILE A 320 -13.54 -12.59 -7.38
C ILE A 320 -14.61 -12.65 -8.47
N PRO A 321 -15.42 -11.61 -8.73
CA PRO A 321 -16.18 -11.59 -9.96
C PRO A 321 -15.18 -11.54 -11.12
N PHE A 322 -15.27 -12.55 -11.97
CA PHE A 322 -14.48 -12.67 -13.19
C PHE A 322 -14.78 -11.54 -14.19
#